data_9ec5c6d14a1d8173e510cbc97c577109
#
_entry.id   9ec5c6d14a1d8173e510cbc97c577109
#
_cell.length_a   1.000
_cell.length_b   1.000
_cell.length_c   1.000
_cell.angle_alpha   90.00
_cell.angle_beta   90.00
_cell.angle_gamma   90.00
#
_symmetry.space_group_name_H-M   'P 1'
#
loop_
_entity.id
_entity.type
_entity.pdbx_description
1 polymer ?
#
loop_
_entity_poly.entity_id
_entity_poly.type
_entity_poly.pdbx_seq_one_letter_code
_entity_poly.pdbx_strand_id
1 'polypeptide(L)'
;MRALKAVLLLLVVVIPLSVAVSWRDQAVTRGEALVRDLAAAKARVIPRVPAPKAPLHDNGFKCLAGMLDVTPADLSPFYGRGMDVLNDFVDGTRPVSELSPEVSARLKALSPWATSVRSCGESASLGFVEGLAPGTPPQQLRWDRLTVATPALIEFTALELRVLLADKQPEVALERCAATWATVADQSHLGLLGATFARMAVRRLAPACGAALAAAAPDVRVQAGKQWMPLKNRLATAAEILEFERLNTSLLVFAWVAPEAERAQLPPVTPLGSTDLKNRLRVLHMWVDWDAAMRKLVAAGPEERASASAAVDASLGELKLSAQYAPFLASYEETGLVLDLLTDLASGGEHPLPTGVTKNEKQLEYVNAQGERLVIPLAQPQ
;
A
#
# COMPACT_ATOMS: atom_id res chain seq x y z
N MET A 1 65.98 -9.45 3.34
CA MET A 1 65.12 -8.78 4.35
C MET A 1 64.46 -7.46 3.89
N ARG A 2 65.21 -6.54 3.21
CA ARG A 2 64.60 -5.26 2.74
C ARG A 2 63.51 -5.47 1.67
N ALA A 3 63.70 -6.37 0.71
CA ALA A 3 62.69 -6.67 -0.33
C ALA A 3 61.36 -7.26 0.28
N LEU A 4 61.50 -8.16 1.26
CA LEU A 4 60.34 -8.76 1.94
C LEU A 4 59.54 -7.72 2.74
N LYS A 5 60.22 -6.78 3.40
CA LYS A 5 59.59 -5.66 4.11
C LYS A 5 58.85 -4.73 3.13
N ALA A 6 59.44 -4.43 1.98
CA ALA A 6 58.79 -3.60 0.96
C ALA A 6 57.56 -4.28 0.36
N VAL A 7 57.60 -5.58 0.08
CA VAL A 7 56.46 -6.36 -0.39
C VAL A 7 55.35 -6.41 0.67
N LEU A 8 55.70 -6.65 1.93
CA LEU A 8 54.73 -6.65 3.04
C LEU A 8 54.05 -5.27 3.23
N LEU A 9 54.84 -4.20 3.14
CA LEU A 9 54.33 -2.82 3.24
C LEU A 9 53.41 -2.48 2.05
N LEU A 10 53.78 -2.94 0.84
CA LEU A 10 52.98 -2.78 -0.35
C LEU A 10 51.64 -3.53 -0.23
N LEU A 11 51.62 -4.75 0.28
CA LEU A 11 50.43 -5.54 0.53
C LEU A 11 49.55 -4.90 1.61
N VAL A 12 50.13 -4.39 2.69
CA VAL A 12 49.39 -3.78 3.81
C VAL A 12 48.81 -2.43 3.43
N VAL A 13 49.36 -1.68 2.49
CA VAL A 13 48.90 -0.36 2.08
C VAL A 13 48.07 -0.43 0.80
N VAL A 14 48.57 -1.15 -0.22
CA VAL A 14 47.94 -1.18 -1.56
C VAL A 14 46.63 -1.96 -1.54
N ILE A 15 46.54 -3.08 -0.82
CA ILE A 15 45.30 -3.86 -0.77
C ILE A 15 44.19 -3.08 -0.09
N PRO A 16 44.35 -2.51 1.13
CA PRO A 16 43.28 -1.71 1.75
C PRO A 16 42.92 -0.48 0.93
N LEU A 17 43.90 0.16 0.29
CA LEU A 17 43.62 1.35 -0.54
C LEU A 17 42.82 0.98 -1.79
N SER A 18 43.20 -0.11 -2.49
CA SER A 18 42.44 -0.57 -3.66
C SER A 18 41.03 -1.03 -3.31
N VAL A 19 40.85 -1.68 -2.15
CA VAL A 19 39.52 -2.04 -1.64
C VAL A 19 38.69 -0.78 -1.32
N ALA A 20 39.30 0.23 -0.69
CA ALA A 20 38.60 1.47 -0.37
C ALA A 20 38.20 2.27 -1.62
N VAL A 21 39.10 2.33 -2.63
CA VAL A 21 38.77 2.98 -3.91
C VAL A 21 37.68 2.23 -4.64
N SER A 22 37.80 0.90 -4.78
CA SER A 22 36.79 0.07 -5.43
C SER A 22 35.39 0.20 -4.72
N TRP A 23 35.40 0.21 -3.39
CA TRP A 23 34.16 0.44 -2.63
C TRP A 23 33.54 1.80 -2.93
N ARG A 24 34.37 2.86 -2.95
CA ARG A 24 33.89 4.22 -3.24
C ARG A 24 33.30 4.30 -4.64
N ASP A 25 34.00 3.81 -5.64
CA ASP A 25 33.54 3.84 -7.04
C ASP A 25 32.24 3.07 -7.23
N GLN A 26 32.09 1.91 -6.59
CA GLN A 26 30.86 1.15 -6.61
C GLN A 26 29.71 1.90 -5.90
N ALA A 27 29.99 2.54 -4.76
CA ALA A 27 28.99 3.30 -4.04
C ALA A 27 28.50 4.52 -4.86
N VAL A 28 29.40 5.25 -5.51
CA VAL A 28 29.06 6.39 -6.39
C VAL A 28 28.20 5.94 -7.55
N THR A 29 28.65 4.94 -8.32
CA THR A 29 27.92 4.43 -9.49
C THR A 29 26.52 3.95 -9.14
N ARG A 30 26.37 3.28 -7.99
CA ARG A 30 25.06 2.80 -7.53
C ARG A 30 24.19 3.92 -7.00
N GLY A 31 24.76 4.92 -6.35
CA GLY A 31 24.05 6.12 -5.92
C GLY A 31 23.43 6.86 -7.10
N GLU A 32 24.20 7.07 -8.16
CA GLU A 32 23.70 7.69 -9.38
C GLU A 32 22.59 6.86 -10.05
N ALA A 33 22.76 5.52 -10.08
CA ALA A 33 21.70 4.64 -10.58
C ALA A 33 20.44 4.72 -9.73
N LEU A 34 20.56 4.75 -8.41
CA LEU A 34 19.43 4.89 -7.49
C LEU A 34 18.69 6.21 -7.68
N VAL A 35 19.43 7.32 -7.84
CA VAL A 35 18.83 8.65 -8.12
C VAL A 35 18.04 8.63 -9.42
N ARG A 36 18.59 8.02 -10.49
CA ARG A 36 17.87 7.87 -11.77
C ARG A 36 16.60 7.02 -11.63
N ASP A 37 16.68 5.90 -10.91
CA ASP A 37 15.56 5.00 -10.70
C ASP A 37 14.44 5.68 -9.88
N LEU A 38 14.79 6.44 -8.84
CA LEU A 38 13.85 7.23 -8.04
C LEU A 38 13.12 8.28 -8.89
N ALA A 39 13.86 9.00 -9.74
CA ALA A 39 13.28 10.00 -10.65
C ALA A 39 12.34 9.34 -11.67
N ALA A 40 12.71 8.19 -12.23
CA ALA A 40 11.89 7.44 -13.16
C ALA A 40 10.60 6.90 -12.50
N ALA A 41 10.70 6.39 -11.26
CA ALA A 41 9.54 5.93 -10.51
C ALA A 41 8.58 7.08 -10.21
N LYS A 42 9.08 8.23 -9.76
CA LYS A 42 8.30 9.44 -9.54
C LYS A 42 7.56 9.89 -10.79
N ALA A 43 8.24 9.92 -11.94
CA ALA A 43 7.65 10.29 -13.21
C ALA A 43 6.55 9.34 -13.69
N ARG A 44 6.57 8.06 -13.28
CA ARG A 44 5.51 7.07 -13.59
C ARG A 44 4.28 7.23 -12.72
N VAL A 45 4.44 7.57 -11.45
CA VAL A 45 3.33 7.73 -10.50
C VAL A 45 2.50 8.97 -10.82
N ILE A 46 3.14 10.09 -11.13
CA ILE A 46 2.49 11.39 -11.38
C ILE A 46 1.37 11.35 -12.45
N PRO A 47 1.52 10.71 -13.62
CA PRO A 47 0.49 10.74 -14.67
C PRO A 47 -0.76 9.92 -14.36
N ARG A 48 -0.73 9.03 -13.38
CA ARG A 48 -1.84 8.11 -13.08
C ARG A 48 -2.95 8.72 -12.27
N VAL A 49 -2.63 9.74 -11.51
CA VAL A 49 -3.63 10.43 -10.71
C VAL A 49 -4.19 11.58 -11.53
N PRO A 50 -5.47 11.54 -11.89
CA PRO A 50 -6.07 12.62 -12.64
C PRO A 50 -5.93 13.92 -11.85
N ALA A 51 -5.42 14.96 -12.50
CA ALA A 51 -5.37 16.28 -11.89
C ALA A 51 -6.80 16.71 -11.52
N PRO A 52 -7.08 17.03 -10.27
CA PRO A 52 -8.40 17.47 -9.86
C PRO A 52 -8.77 18.76 -10.57
N LYS A 53 -10.03 18.89 -10.99
CA LYS A 53 -10.52 20.10 -11.67
C LYS A 53 -10.43 21.35 -10.77
N ALA A 54 -10.51 21.16 -9.46
CA ALA A 54 -10.30 22.18 -8.44
C ALA A 54 -9.77 21.48 -7.17
N PRO A 55 -8.45 21.50 -6.90
CA PRO A 55 -7.92 20.89 -5.70
C PRO A 55 -8.42 21.65 -4.47
N LEU A 56 -9.05 20.93 -3.53
CA LEU A 56 -9.43 21.47 -2.22
C LEU A 56 -8.20 21.85 -1.38
N HIS A 57 -7.06 21.22 -1.68
CA HIS A 57 -5.80 21.43 -0.99
C HIS A 57 -4.65 21.52 -1.99
N ASP A 58 -3.70 22.41 -1.77
CA ASP A 58 -2.50 22.58 -2.61
C ASP A 58 -1.64 21.31 -2.67
N ASN A 59 -1.77 20.45 -1.65
CA ASN A 59 -1.05 19.20 -1.54
C ASN A 59 -1.89 18.19 -0.76
N GLY A 60 -2.49 17.22 -1.45
CA GLY A 60 -3.33 16.18 -0.84
C GLY A 60 -2.58 15.30 0.16
N PHE A 61 -1.25 15.13 0.00
CA PHE A 61 -0.44 14.42 0.98
C PHE A 61 -0.28 15.23 2.27
N LYS A 62 -0.09 16.54 2.20
CA LYS A 62 -0.13 17.42 3.38
C LYS A 62 -1.50 17.41 4.03
N CYS A 63 -2.58 17.34 3.25
CA CYS A 63 -3.93 17.17 3.76
C CYS A 63 -4.03 15.88 4.58
N LEU A 64 -3.65 14.74 4.01
CA LEU A 64 -3.68 13.46 4.68
C LEU A 64 -2.77 13.47 5.92
N ALA A 65 -1.55 13.97 5.83
CA ALA A 65 -0.62 14.07 6.95
C ALA A 65 -1.17 14.93 8.09
N GLY A 66 -1.80 16.06 7.78
CA GLY A 66 -2.44 16.93 8.78
C GLY A 66 -3.63 16.27 9.48
N MET A 67 -4.37 15.41 8.77
CA MET A 67 -5.51 14.69 9.34
C MET A 67 -5.14 13.40 10.07
N LEU A 68 -3.87 12.99 9.98
CA LEU A 68 -3.32 11.84 10.71
C LEU A 68 -2.84 12.18 12.12
N ASP A 69 -3.13 13.36 12.65
CA ASP A 69 -2.77 13.77 14.03
C ASP A 69 -3.67 13.16 15.11
N VAL A 70 -4.32 12.04 14.79
CA VAL A 70 -5.11 11.25 15.73
C VAL A 70 -4.24 10.18 16.40
N THR A 71 -4.47 9.93 17.67
CA THR A 71 -3.79 8.87 18.42
C THR A 71 -4.55 7.55 18.30
N PRO A 72 -3.90 6.38 18.53
CA PRO A 72 -4.62 5.11 18.59
C PRO A 72 -5.79 5.11 19.58
N ALA A 73 -5.66 5.81 20.71
CA ALA A 73 -6.73 5.94 21.71
C ALA A 73 -7.93 6.73 21.16
N ASP A 74 -7.69 7.74 20.33
CA ASP A 74 -8.76 8.54 19.71
C ASP A 74 -9.54 7.72 18.68
N LEU A 75 -8.92 6.72 18.05
CA LEU A 75 -9.53 5.85 17.04
C LEU A 75 -10.18 4.59 17.60
N SER A 76 -10.11 4.34 18.92
CA SER A 76 -10.84 3.23 19.54
C SER A 76 -12.37 3.41 19.37
N PRO A 77 -13.14 2.35 19.04
CA PRO A 77 -12.74 0.94 18.92
C PRO A 77 -12.33 0.50 17.50
N PHE A 78 -12.14 1.41 16.57
CA PHE A 78 -11.84 1.10 15.15
C PHE A 78 -10.38 0.71 14.89
N TYR A 79 -9.56 0.61 15.92
CA TYR A 79 -8.17 0.21 15.83
C TYR A 79 -7.74 -0.71 16.99
N GLY A 80 -6.86 -1.66 16.69
CA GLY A 80 -6.32 -2.60 17.67
C GLY A 80 -7.37 -3.61 18.16
N ARG A 81 -7.28 -4.00 19.44
CA ARG A 81 -8.17 -5.01 20.04
C ARG A 81 -9.66 -4.60 20.05
N GLY A 82 -9.95 -3.33 19.92
CA GLY A 82 -11.33 -2.84 19.82
C GLY A 82 -12.05 -3.34 18.58
N MET A 83 -11.33 -3.65 17.51
CA MET A 83 -11.89 -4.15 16.25
C MET A 83 -12.62 -5.50 16.43
N ASP A 84 -12.13 -6.37 17.33
CA ASP A 84 -12.73 -7.70 17.56
C ASP A 84 -14.19 -7.60 17.99
N VAL A 85 -14.53 -6.56 18.74
CA VAL A 85 -15.91 -6.31 19.20
C VAL A 85 -16.83 -5.85 18.06
N LEU A 86 -16.26 -5.31 16.99
CA LEU A 86 -17.01 -4.77 15.84
C LEU A 86 -17.19 -5.79 14.71
N ASN A 87 -16.45 -6.90 14.72
CA ASN A 87 -16.45 -7.88 13.62
C ASN A 87 -17.86 -8.32 13.22
N ASP A 88 -18.66 -8.75 14.16
CA ASP A 88 -20.02 -9.25 13.89
C ASP A 88 -20.93 -8.17 13.26
N PHE A 89 -20.75 -6.91 13.63
CA PHE A 89 -21.51 -5.79 13.07
C PHE A 89 -21.03 -5.45 11.65
N VAL A 90 -19.72 -5.41 11.44
CA VAL A 90 -19.12 -5.12 10.14
C VAL A 90 -19.45 -6.23 9.14
N ASP A 91 -19.37 -7.48 9.56
CA ASP A 91 -19.68 -8.64 8.73
C ASP A 91 -21.23 -8.76 8.50
N GLY A 92 -22.05 -8.03 9.28
CA GLY A 92 -23.50 -8.02 9.16
C GLY A 92 -24.18 -9.25 9.76
N THR A 93 -23.47 -10.04 10.55
CA THR A 93 -24.02 -11.18 11.31
C THR A 93 -24.81 -10.71 12.52
N ARG A 94 -24.56 -9.49 12.97
CA ARG A 94 -25.23 -8.84 14.07
C ARG A 94 -25.82 -7.49 13.64
N PRO A 95 -27.10 -7.16 13.99
CA PRO A 95 -27.73 -5.92 13.56
C PRO A 95 -27.14 -4.70 14.28
N VAL A 96 -26.91 -3.60 13.54
CA VAL A 96 -26.35 -2.36 14.09
C VAL A 96 -27.22 -1.70 15.16
N SER A 97 -28.50 -2.06 15.26
CA SER A 97 -29.38 -1.63 16.35
C SER A 97 -28.95 -2.13 17.74
N GLU A 98 -28.09 -3.14 17.78
CA GLU A 98 -27.48 -3.68 19.01
C GLU A 98 -26.13 -3.05 19.36
N LEU A 99 -25.66 -2.04 18.57
CA LEU A 99 -24.46 -1.29 18.93
C LEU A 99 -24.61 -0.64 20.30
N SER A 100 -23.57 -0.73 21.12
CA SER A 100 -23.56 -0.04 22.39
C SER A 100 -23.66 1.48 22.20
N PRO A 101 -24.27 2.20 23.16
CA PRO A 101 -24.34 3.67 23.11
C PRO A 101 -22.97 4.32 22.99
N GLU A 102 -21.95 3.71 23.58
CA GLU A 102 -20.55 4.17 23.51
C GLU A 102 -19.99 4.08 22.09
N VAL A 103 -20.14 2.93 21.41
CA VAL A 103 -19.70 2.75 20.02
C VAL A 103 -20.46 3.69 19.10
N SER A 104 -21.78 3.85 19.28
CA SER A 104 -22.60 4.76 18.49
C SER A 104 -22.19 6.23 18.67
N ALA A 105 -21.88 6.64 19.89
CA ALA A 105 -21.37 7.98 20.18
C ALA A 105 -19.99 8.20 19.54
N ARG A 106 -19.12 7.19 19.59
CA ARG A 106 -17.79 7.26 19.00
C ARG A 106 -17.84 7.33 17.48
N LEU A 107 -18.75 6.56 16.84
CA LEU A 107 -18.99 6.63 15.39
C LEU A 107 -19.40 8.07 14.97
N LYS A 108 -20.30 8.70 15.71
CA LYS A 108 -20.70 10.10 15.46
C LYS A 108 -19.52 11.08 15.66
N ALA A 109 -18.74 10.91 16.72
CA ALA A 109 -17.62 11.79 17.03
C ALA A 109 -16.50 11.73 15.99
N LEU A 110 -16.25 10.58 15.39
CA LEU A 110 -15.21 10.38 14.38
C LEU A 110 -15.68 10.65 12.93
N SER A 111 -16.97 10.83 12.70
CA SER A 111 -17.51 11.08 11.34
C SER A 111 -16.87 12.31 10.65
N PRO A 112 -16.65 13.46 11.31
CA PRO A 112 -15.96 14.60 10.71
C PRO A 112 -14.51 14.25 10.31
N TRP A 113 -13.77 13.54 11.16
CA TRP A 113 -12.43 13.06 10.84
C TRP A 113 -12.41 12.15 9.62
N ALA A 114 -13.26 11.12 9.58
CA ALA A 114 -13.36 10.19 8.47
C ALA A 114 -13.73 10.90 7.15
N THR A 115 -14.66 11.85 7.20
CA THR A 115 -15.04 12.67 6.04
C THR A 115 -13.86 13.49 5.54
N SER A 116 -13.10 14.09 6.44
CA SER A 116 -11.92 14.88 6.09
C SER A 116 -10.82 14.04 5.47
N VAL A 117 -10.54 12.83 6.00
CA VAL A 117 -9.55 11.91 5.41
C VAL A 117 -9.96 11.46 4.00
N ARG A 118 -11.23 11.13 3.79
CA ARG A 118 -11.76 10.77 2.47
C ARG A 118 -11.63 11.91 1.46
N SER A 119 -11.91 13.15 1.88
CA SER A 119 -11.80 14.32 0.99
C SER A 119 -10.37 14.57 0.51
N CYS A 120 -9.36 14.12 1.25
CA CYS A 120 -7.97 14.17 0.79
C CYS A 120 -7.72 13.27 -0.43
N GLY A 121 -8.33 12.08 -0.45
CA GLY A 121 -8.26 11.17 -1.60
C GLY A 121 -9.02 11.69 -2.83
N GLU A 122 -10.16 12.34 -2.63
CA GLU A 122 -10.95 12.94 -3.71
C GLU A 122 -10.26 14.15 -4.34
N SER A 123 -9.46 14.87 -3.57
CA SER A 123 -8.76 16.08 -3.97
C SER A 123 -7.28 15.85 -4.28
N ALA A 124 -6.91 14.64 -4.70
CA ALA A 124 -5.53 14.28 -5.00
C ALA A 124 -4.86 15.33 -5.89
N SER A 125 -4.01 16.14 -5.29
CA SER A 125 -3.16 17.11 -6.00
C SER A 125 -1.90 16.39 -6.49
N LEU A 126 -1.20 16.98 -7.46
CA LEU A 126 0.12 16.50 -7.89
C LEU A 126 1.06 16.29 -6.68
N GLY A 127 0.99 17.14 -5.66
CA GLY A 127 1.79 17.02 -4.46
C GLY A 127 1.47 15.79 -3.60
N PHE A 128 0.23 15.28 -3.63
CA PHE A 128 -0.11 14.01 -2.98
C PHE A 128 0.59 12.85 -3.67
N VAL A 129 0.53 12.82 -5.00
CA VAL A 129 1.18 11.78 -5.81
C VAL A 129 2.70 11.83 -5.68
N GLU A 130 3.29 13.02 -5.65
CA GLU A 130 4.70 13.20 -5.39
C GLU A 130 5.13 12.66 -4.01
N GLY A 131 4.28 12.83 -3.00
CA GLY A 131 4.48 12.28 -1.67
C GLY A 131 4.43 10.76 -1.61
N LEU A 132 3.68 10.12 -2.52
CA LEU A 132 3.58 8.66 -2.63
C LEU A 132 4.74 8.02 -3.43
N ALA A 133 5.57 8.83 -4.09
CA ALA A 133 6.69 8.31 -4.85
C ALA A 133 7.78 7.70 -3.93
N PRO A 134 8.50 6.66 -4.40
CA PRO A 134 9.65 6.13 -3.68
C PRO A 134 10.67 7.23 -3.36
N GLY A 135 11.30 7.14 -2.21
CA GLY A 135 12.29 8.12 -1.74
C GLY A 135 11.72 9.31 -0.98
N THR A 136 10.40 9.39 -0.80
CA THR A 136 9.82 10.36 0.13
C THR A 136 10.25 10.03 1.56
N PRO A 137 10.81 10.98 2.32
CA PRO A 137 11.28 10.72 3.68
C PRO A 137 10.16 10.15 4.56
N PRO A 138 10.44 9.09 5.35
CA PRO A 138 9.45 8.46 6.23
C PRO A 138 8.75 9.43 7.17
N GLN A 139 9.44 10.49 7.61
CA GLN A 139 8.89 11.53 8.47
C GLN A 139 7.81 12.36 7.75
N GLN A 140 7.94 12.56 6.44
CA GLN A 140 6.93 13.24 5.64
C GLN A 140 5.73 12.33 5.38
N LEU A 141 5.96 11.02 5.26
CA LEU A 141 4.91 10.03 5.08
C LEU A 141 4.12 9.75 6.35
N ARG A 142 4.64 10.15 7.52
CA ARG A 142 3.97 9.87 8.81
C ARG A 142 3.55 8.40 8.94
N TRP A 143 4.46 7.48 8.61
CA TRP A 143 4.18 6.04 8.60
C TRP A 143 3.59 5.54 9.91
N ASP A 144 4.08 6.08 11.03
CA ASP A 144 3.58 5.84 12.37
C ASP A 144 2.07 6.12 12.51
N ARG A 145 1.58 7.10 11.77
CA ARG A 145 0.17 7.50 11.77
C ARG A 145 -0.64 6.78 10.70
N LEU A 146 -0.08 6.59 9.50
CA LEU A 146 -0.75 5.86 8.42
C LEU A 146 -1.11 4.43 8.82
N THR A 147 -0.20 3.72 9.52
CA THR A 147 -0.42 2.36 9.99
C THR A 147 -1.55 2.24 11.03
N VAL A 148 -1.95 3.34 11.62
CA VAL A 148 -3.06 3.42 12.59
C VAL A 148 -4.32 3.98 11.94
N ALA A 149 -4.21 5.12 11.24
CA ALA A 149 -5.36 5.86 10.74
C ALA A 149 -6.04 5.16 9.56
N THR A 150 -5.29 4.56 8.65
CA THR A 150 -5.89 3.92 7.46
C THR A 150 -6.67 2.66 7.81
N PRO A 151 -6.15 1.70 8.60
CA PRO A 151 -6.97 0.61 9.11
C PRO A 151 -8.21 1.08 9.86
N ALA A 152 -8.07 2.10 10.72
CA ALA A 152 -9.20 2.64 11.45
C ALA A 152 -10.25 3.27 10.53
N LEU A 153 -9.85 3.97 9.46
CA LEU A 153 -10.77 4.50 8.46
C LEU A 153 -11.55 3.38 7.75
N ILE A 154 -10.87 2.30 7.39
CA ILE A 154 -11.50 1.15 6.74
C ILE A 154 -12.55 0.53 7.64
N GLU A 155 -12.22 0.23 8.90
CA GLU A 155 -13.14 -0.35 9.89
C GLU A 155 -14.30 0.61 10.22
N PHE A 156 -13.98 1.88 10.44
CA PHE A 156 -14.99 2.92 10.65
C PHE A 156 -15.98 2.96 9.49
N THR A 157 -15.47 3.00 8.25
CA THR A 157 -16.33 3.07 7.07
C THR A 157 -17.17 1.81 6.94
N ALA A 158 -16.60 0.62 7.14
CA ALA A 158 -17.37 -0.61 7.05
C ALA A 158 -18.56 -0.63 8.02
N LEU A 159 -18.38 -0.17 9.27
CA LEU A 159 -19.47 -0.02 10.22
C LEU A 159 -20.44 1.10 9.84
N GLU A 160 -19.93 2.28 9.41
CA GLU A 160 -20.75 3.41 8.95
C GLU A 160 -21.68 3.00 7.81
N LEU A 161 -21.21 2.21 6.84
CA LEU A 161 -22.02 1.68 5.75
C LEU A 161 -23.18 0.82 6.27
N ARG A 162 -22.94 -0.02 7.27
CA ARG A 162 -24.00 -0.85 7.88
C ARG A 162 -25.06 0.00 8.59
N VAL A 163 -24.65 1.08 9.26
CA VAL A 163 -25.57 2.03 9.90
C VAL A 163 -26.39 2.77 8.83
N LEU A 164 -25.76 3.29 7.79
CA LEU A 164 -26.44 3.99 6.69
C LEU A 164 -27.47 3.08 5.98
N LEU A 165 -27.15 1.81 5.81
CA LEU A 165 -28.08 0.84 5.24
C LEU A 165 -29.28 0.56 6.16
N ALA A 166 -29.08 0.47 7.46
CA ALA A 166 -30.18 0.34 8.43
C ALA A 166 -31.06 1.58 8.43
N ASP A 167 -30.47 2.75 8.21
CA ASP A 167 -31.18 4.05 8.09
C ASP A 167 -31.79 4.28 6.69
N LYS A 168 -31.72 3.26 5.79
CA LYS A 168 -32.23 3.32 4.41
C LYS A 168 -31.61 4.43 3.56
N GLN A 169 -30.30 4.65 3.71
CA GLN A 169 -29.50 5.63 2.98
C GLN A 169 -28.43 4.96 2.07
N PRO A 170 -28.82 4.10 1.12
CA PRO A 170 -27.86 3.38 0.30
C PRO A 170 -27.02 4.29 -0.62
N GLU A 171 -27.57 5.43 -1.06
CA GLU A 171 -26.87 6.42 -1.89
C GLU A 171 -25.66 7.00 -1.14
N VAL A 172 -25.88 7.47 0.08
CA VAL A 172 -24.81 8.00 0.93
C VAL A 172 -23.78 6.90 1.25
N ALA A 173 -24.26 5.67 1.48
CA ALA A 173 -23.37 4.53 1.71
C ALA A 173 -22.44 4.29 0.49
N LEU A 174 -22.96 4.35 -0.76
CA LEU A 174 -22.18 4.19 -1.97
C LEU A 174 -21.16 5.31 -2.17
N GLU A 175 -21.51 6.56 -1.86
CA GLU A 175 -20.56 7.69 -1.88
C GLU A 175 -19.41 7.47 -0.87
N ARG A 176 -19.72 7.05 0.36
CA ARG A 176 -18.71 6.74 1.39
C ARG A 176 -17.82 5.58 0.98
N CYS A 177 -18.40 4.56 0.36
CA CYS A 177 -17.66 3.44 -0.21
C CYS A 177 -16.66 3.93 -1.27
N ALA A 178 -17.12 4.67 -2.29
CA ALA A 178 -16.28 5.18 -3.36
C ALA A 178 -15.12 6.05 -2.84
N ALA A 179 -15.41 6.99 -1.94
CA ALA A 179 -14.42 7.89 -1.37
C ALA A 179 -13.35 7.16 -0.54
N THR A 180 -13.75 6.13 0.23
CA THR A 180 -12.78 5.32 0.98
C THR A 180 -11.92 4.46 0.06
N TRP A 181 -12.52 3.84 -0.96
CA TRP A 181 -11.76 3.10 -1.97
C TRP A 181 -10.79 4.00 -2.75
N ALA A 182 -11.17 5.25 -3.07
CA ALA A 182 -10.28 6.21 -3.68
C ALA A 182 -9.04 6.48 -2.81
N THR A 183 -9.24 6.71 -1.51
CA THR A 183 -8.16 6.92 -0.54
C THR A 183 -7.24 5.69 -0.45
N VAL A 184 -7.81 4.49 -0.40
CA VAL A 184 -7.05 3.22 -0.34
C VAL A 184 -6.29 2.97 -1.64
N ALA A 185 -6.91 3.24 -2.79
CA ALA A 185 -6.27 3.07 -4.09
C ALA A 185 -5.03 3.96 -4.24
N ASP A 186 -5.12 5.23 -3.82
CA ASP A 186 -3.97 6.13 -3.83
C ASP A 186 -2.87 5.65 -2.88
N GLN A 187 -3.24 5.21 -1.69
CA GLN A 187 -2.27 4.70 -0.72
C GLN A 187 -1.63 3.37 -1.14
N SER A 188 -2.22 2.62 -2.09
CA SER A 188 -1.62 1.39 -2.61
C SER A 188 -0.22 1.59 -3.19
N HIS A 189 0.12 2.83 -3.60
CA HIS A 189 1.45 3.21 -4.07
C HIS A 189 2.52 3.29 -2.97
N LEU A 190 2.16 3.09 -1.70
CA LEU A 190 3.09 3.02 -0.57
C LEU A 190 3.71 1.62 -0.38
N GLY A 191 3.93 0.89 -1.45
CA GLY A 191 4.56 -0.43 -1.43
C GLY A 191 3.71 -1.48 -0.70
N LEU A 192 4.36 -2.37 0.03
CA LEU A 192 3.67 -3.45 0.77
C LEU A 192 2.71 -2.94 1.84
N LEU A 193 3.00 -1.80 2.46
CA LEU A 193 2.09 -1.19 3.43
C LEU A 193 0.78 -0.78 2.76
N GLY A 194 0.86 -0.06 1.65
CA GLY A 194 -0.32 0.36 0.90
C GLY A 194 -1.11 -0.83 0.34
N ALA A 195 -0.42 -1.84 -0.16
CA ALA A 195 -1.05 -3.09 -0.61
C ALA A 195 -1.76 -3.83 0.53
N THR A 196 -1.23 -3.77 1.76
CA THR A 196 -1.90 -4.33 2.95
C THR A 196 -3.21 -3.60 3.23
N PHE A 197 -3.24 -2.27 3.11
CA PHE A 197 -4.48 -1.50 3.27
C PHE A 197 -5.52 -1.87 2.20
N ALA A 198 -5.09 -2.04 0.95
CA ALA A 198 -5.98 -2.44 -0.13
C ALA A 198 -6.60 -3.82 0.11
N ARG A 199 -5.80 -4.80 0.55
CA ARG A 199 -6.30 -6.14 0.95
C ARG A 199 -7.28 -6.08 2.13
N MET A 200 -7.00 -5.23 3.12
CA MET A 200 -7.91 -5.02 4.25
C MET A 200 -9.23 -4.43 3.77
N ALA A 201 -9.19 -3.46 2.86
CA ALA A 201 -10.39 -2.85 2.29
C ALA A 201 -11.25 -3.88 1.52
N VAL A 202 -10.64 -4.80 0.76
CA VAL A 202 -11.36 -5.92 0.12
C VAL A 202 -12.18 -6.69 1.13
N ARG A 203 -11.57 -7.10 2.22
CA ARG A 203 -12.23 -7.94 3.23
C ARG A 203 -13.32 -7.21 4.01
N ARG A 204 -13.09 -5.94 4.31
CA ARG A 204 -13.96 -5.17 5.23
C ARG A 204 -15.01 -4.32 4.52
N LEU A 205 -14.64 -3.69 3.39
CA LEU A 205 -15.54 -2.79 2.68
C LEU A 205 -16.37 -3.49 1.61
N ALA A 206 -15.81 -4.44 0.85
CA ALA A 206 -16.51 -4.98 -0.30
C ALA A 206 -17.88 -5.62 0.04
N PRO A 207 -18.05 -6.38 1.14
CA PRO A 207 -19.35 -6.91 1.52
C PRO A 207 -20.37 -5.82 1.83
N ALA A 208 -19.96 -4.73 2.52
CA ALA A 208 -20.84 -3.63 2.87
C ALA A 208 -21.17 -2.77 1.63
N CYS A 209 -20.20 -2.53 0.75
CA CYS A 209 -20.42 -1.85 -0.54
C CYS A 209 -21.38 -2.64 -1.44
N GLY A 210 -21.23 -3.98 -1.51
CA GLY A 210 -22.15 -4.86 -2.22
C GLY A 210 -23.57 -4.79 -1.66
N ALA A 211 -23.72 -4.79 -0.34
CA ALA A 211 -25.01 -4.61 0.31
C ALA A 211 -25.66 -3.24 -0.02
N ALA A 212 -24.84 -2.18 -0.10
CA ALA A 212 -25.31 -0.86 -0.50
C ALA A 212 -25.78 -0.85 -1.96
N LEU A 213 -25.04 -1.50 -2.88
CA LEU A 213 -25.49 -1.69 -4.25
C LEU A 213 -26.79 -2.47 -4.33
N ALA A 214 -26.92 -3.54 -3.55
CA ALA A 214 -28.12 -4.34 -3.51
C ALA A 214 -29.38 -3.55 -3.07
N ALA A 215 -29.19 -2.62 -2.15
CA ALA A 215 -30.27 -1.78 -1.60
C ALA A 215 -30.58 -0.53 -2.43
N ALA A 216 -29.69 -0.12 -3.33
CA ALA A 216 -29.82 1.12 -4.10
C ALA A 216 -30.75 0.99 -5.32
N ALA A 217 -31.37 2.10 -5.72
CA ALA A 217 -32.14 2.19 -6.96
C ALA A 217 -31.22 1.99 -8.21
N PRO A 218 -31.76 1.50 -9.34
CA PRO A 218 -30.96 1.17 -10.52
C PRO A 218 -30.12 2.33 -11.08
N ASP A 219 -30.66 3.54 -11.10
CA ASP A 219 -29.98 4.77 -11.55
C ASP A 219 -28.83 5.16 -10.62
N VAL A 220 -29.01 5.03 -9.32
CA VAL A 220 -27.98 5.25 -8.30
C VAL A 220 -26.86 4.23 -8.44
N ARG A 221 -27.17 2.95 -8.68
CA ARG A 221 -26.15 1.91 -8.96
C ARG A 221 -25.30 2.27 -10.16
N VAL A 222 -25.93 2.64 -11.28
CA VAL A 222 -25.22 3.05 -12.49
C VAL A 222 -24.30 4.24 -12.25
N GLN A 223 -24.75 5.21 -11.45
CA GLN A 223 -23.92 6.36 -11.08
C GLN A 223 -22.72 5.95 -10.20
N ALA A 224 -22.90 5.05 -9.25
CA ALA A 224 -21.82 4.48 -8.43
C ALA A 224 -20.80 3.72 -9.32
N GLY A 225 -21.25 2.92 -10.27
CA GLY A 225 -20.38 2.22 -11.21
C GLY A 225 -19.47 3.17 -12.00
N LYS A 226 -20.01 4.32 -12.44
CA LYS A 226 -19.20 5.37 -13.11
C LYS A 226 -18.15 5.98 -12.19
N GLN A 227 -18.40 6.08 -10.88
CA GLN A 227 -17.43 6.57 -9.92
C GLN A 227 -16.36 5.53 -9.60
N TRP A 228 -16.71 4.24 -9.60
CA TRP A 228 -15.79 3.15 -9.25
C TRP A 228 -14.90 2.70 -10.41
N MET A 229 -15.38 2.81 -11.65
CA MET A 229 -14.63 2.41 -12.86
C MET A 229 -13.18 2.94 -12.89
N PRO A 230 -12.89 4.22 -12.57
CA PRO A 230 -11.52 4.73 -12.56
C PRO A 230 -10.67 4.24 -11.39
N LEU A 231 -11.26 3.70 -10.31
CA LEU A 231 -10.53 3.36 -9.09
C LEU A 231 -9.52 2.23 -9.30
N LYS A 232 -9.86 1.24 -10.13
CA LYS A 232 -8.93 0.17 -10.49
C LYS A 232 -7.65 0.70 -11.13
N ASN A 233 -7.78 1.68 -12.02
CA ASN A 233 -6.63 2.29 -12.69
C ASN A 233 -5.77 3.15 -11.76
N ARG A 234 -6.30 3.52 -10.59
CA ARG A 234 -5.57 4.22 -9.53
C ARG A 234 -4.77 3.27 -8.63
N LEU A 235 -5.13 1.98 -8.57
CA LEU A 235 -4.36 1.00 -7.82
C LEU A 235 -2.95 0.87 -8.37
N ALA A 236 -1.96 0.78 -7.50
CA ALA A 236 -0.61 0.39 -7.88
C ALA A 236 -0.62 -1.02 -8.49
N THR A 237 0.19 -1.25 -9.51
CA THR A 237 0.44 -2.60 -9.99
C THR A 237 1.37 -3.36 -9.06
N ALA A 238 1.37 -4.70 -9.12
CA ALA A 238 2.31 -5.51 -8.36
C ALA A 238 3.77 -5.11 -8.62
N ALA A 239 4.10 -4.77 -9.88
CA ALA A 239 5.44 -4.30 -10.24
C ALA A 239 5.78 -2.97 -9.56
N GLU A 240 4.85 -2.04 -9.43
CA GLU A 240 5.07 -0.75 -8.76
C GLU A 240 5.24 -0.91 -7.25
N ILE A 241 4.48 -1.80 -6.63
CA ILE A 241 4.62 -2.13 -5.20
C ILE A 241 6.03 -2.66 -4.94
N LEU A 242 6.50 -3.61 -5.75
CA LEU A 242 7.82 -4.18 -5.62
C LEU A 242 8.93 -3.16 -5.90
N GLU A 243 8.74 -2.31 -6.92
CA GLU A 243 9.68 -1.26 -7.25
C GLU A 243 9.79 -0.22 -6.12
N PHE A 244 8.68 0.13 -5.49
CA PHE A 244 8.68 0.99 -4.31
C PHE A 244 9.49 0.39 -3.17
N GLU A 245 9.30 -0.89 -2.86
CA GLU A 245 10.06 -1.61 -1.83
C GLU A 245 11.54 -1.67 -2.16
N ARG A 246 11.86 -2.01 -3.43
CA ARG A 246 13.23 -2.05 -3.91
C ARG A 246 13.95 -0.72 -3.74
N LEU A 247 13.30 0.37 -4.15
CA LEU A 247 13.90 1.71 -4.11
C LEU A 247 14.04 2.24 -2.70
N ASN A 248 13.03 2.06 -1.84
CA ASN A 248 13.12 2.51 -0.45
C ASN A 248 14.15 1.71 0.36
N THR A 249 14.20 0.39 0.18
CA THR A 249 15.23 -0.44 0.82
C THR A 249 16.61 -0.07 0.31
N SER A 250 16.77 0.13 -1.00
CA SER A 250 18.03 0.58 -1.60
C SER A 250 18.47 1.93 -1.05
N LEU A 251 17.54 2.87 -0.85
CA LEU A 251 17.83 4.17 -0.26
C LEU A 251 18.33 4.05 1.19
N LEU A 252 17.69 3.21 2.00
CA LEU A 252 18.10 2.95 3.38
C LEU A 252 19.49 2.31 3.43
N VAL A 253 19.74 1.30 2.60
CA VAL A 253 21.02 0.62 2.54
C VAL A 253 22.11 1.54 2.03
N PHE A 254 21.85 2.32 0.97
CA PHE A 254 22.79 3.27 0.43
C PHE A 254 23.18 4.34 1.46
N ALA A 255 22.20 4.88 2.20
CA ALA A 255 22.46 5.83 3.28
C ALA A 255 23.40 5.26 4.36
N TRP A 256 23.38 3.94 4.54
CA TRP A 256 24.28 3.26 5.49
C TRP A 256 25.68 3.00 4.93
N VAL A 257 25.79 2.54 3.68
CA VAL A 257 27.09 2.12 3.09
C VAL A 257 27.85 3.24 2.40
N ALA A 258 27.17 4.29 1.94
CA ALA A 258 27.79 5.35 1.16
C ALA A 258 28.63 6.32 2.03
N PRO A 259 29.66 6.95 1.45
CA PRO A 259 30.35 8.08 2.05
C PRO A 259 29.39 9.25 2.31
N GLU A 260 29.71 10.08 3.30
CA GLU A 260 28.83 11.20 3.70
C GLU A 260 28.58 12.20 2.56
N ALA A 261 29.61 12.49 1.73
CA ALA A 261 29.50 13.39 0.58
C ALA A 261 28.46 12.91 -0.44
N GLU A 262 28.37 11.61 -0.67
CA GLU A 262 27.45 11.02 -1.65
C GLU A 262 26.01 10.97 -1.12
N ARG A 263 25.84 10.90 0.21
CA ARG A 263 24.52 10.92 0.87
C ARG A 263 23.80 12.26 0.74
N ALA A 264 24.54 13.35 0.59
CA ALA A 264 23.97 14.69 0.49
C ALA A 264 23.09 14.89 -0.76
N GLN A 265 23.21 14.03 -1.78
CA GLN A 265 22.39 14.07 -3.00
C GLN A 265 21.07 13.29 -2.88
N LEU A 266 20.88 12.56 -1.80
CA LEU A 266 19.70 11.71 -1.59
C LEU A 266 18.76 12.33 -0.56
N PRO A 267 17.48 11.92 -0.56
CA PRO A 267 16.57 12.28 0.51
C PRO A 267 17.18 11.96 1.88
N PRO A 268 16.96 12.79 2.91
CA PRO A 268 17.51 12.58 4.24
C PRO A 268 16.95 11.29 4.84
N VAL A 269 17.84 10.33 5.09
CA VAL A 269 17.53 9.05 5.74
C VAL A 269 18.42 8.90 6.96
N THR A 270 17.85 8.48 8.07
CA THR A 270 18.65 8.18 9.28
C THR A 270 19.49 6.94 9.03
N PRO A 271 20.82 7.02 9.09
CA PRO A 271 21.69 5.85 8.90
C PRO A 271 21.42 4.81 10.00
N LEU A 272 21.25 3.55 9.59
CA LEU A 272 21.13 2.42 10.51
C LEU A 272 22.52 1.78 10.68
N GLY A 273 23.08 1.76 11.88
CA GLY A 273 24.13 0.83 12.26
C GLY A 273 25.58 1.35 12.26
N SER A 274 26.52 0.40 12.27
CA SER A 274 27.95 0.55 12.52
C SER A 274 28.69 1.29 11.40
N THR A 275 29.70 2.06 11.80
CA THR A 275 30.64 2.75 10.89
C THR A 275 31.79 1.84 10.39
N ASP A 276 31.83 0.59 10.81
CA ASP A 276 32.87 -0.36 10.43
C ASP A 276 32.86 -0.70 8.94
N LEU A 277 34.00 -0.49 8.27
CA LEU A 277 34.18 -0.69 6.82
C LEU A 277 33.87 -2.14 6.41
N LYS A 278 34.22 -3.13 7.21
CA LYS A 278 33.97 -4.54 6.92
C LYS A 278 32.47 -4.82 6.83
N ASN A 279 31.70 -4.30 7.75
CA ASN A 279 30.25 -4.43 7.75
C ASN A 279 29.62 -3.66 6.58
N ARG A 280 30.11 -2.47 6.26
CA ARG A 280 29.64 -1.71 5.09
C ARG A 280 29.86 -2.47 3.78
N LEU A 281 31.05 -3.09 3.58
CA LEU A 281 31.34 -3.91 2.41
C LEU A 281 30.43 -5.13 2.33
N ARG A 282 30.24 -5.84 3.45
CA ARG A 282 29.35 -7.00 3.51
C ARG A 282 27.91 -6.61 3.11
N VAL A 283 27.40 -5.52 3.66
CA VAL A 283 26.05 -5.04 3.35
C VAL A 283 25.95 -4.55 1.90
N LEU A 284 26.99 -3.91 1.37
CA LEU A 284 27.01 -3.49 -0.02
C LEU A 284 26.93 -4.71 -0.98
N HIS A 285 27.68 -5.78 -0.72
CA HIS A 285 27.59 -7.01 -1.53
C HIS A 285 26.21 -7.64 -1.45
N MET A 286 25.70 -7.81 -0.25
CA MET A 286 24.35 -8.36 -0.03
C MET A 286 23.27 -7.52 -0.72
N TRP A 287 23.39 -6.19 -0.68
CA TRP A 287 22.46 -5.29 -1.38
C TRP A 287 22.55 -5.45 -2.90
N VAL A 288 23.74 -5.63 -3.45
CA VAL A 288 23.93 -5.86 -4.90
C VAL A 288 23.16 -7.08 -5.37
N ASP A 289 23.30 -8.18 -4.66
CA ASP A 289 22.63 -9.44 -5.00
C ASP A 289 21.11 -9.33 -4.80
N TRP A 290 20.69 -8.69 -3.72
CA TRP A 290 19.28 -8.44 -3.43
C TRP A 290 18.64 -7.50 -4.47
N ASP A 291 19.27 -6.38 -4.83
CA ASP A 291 18.74 -5.44 -5.82
C ASP A 291 18.61 -6.12 -7.20
N ALA A 292 19.58 -6.95 -7.58
CA ALA A 292 19.50 -7.72 -8.81
C ALA A 292 18.36 -8.74 -8.80
N ALA A 293 18.14 -9.43 -7.68
CA ALA A 293 17.05 -10.36 -7.52
C ALA A 293 15.69 -9.63 -7.51
N MET A 294 15.59 -8.50 -6.82
CA MET A 294 14.37 -7.66 -6.80
C MET A 294 14.03 -7.11 -8.18
N ARG A 295 14.98 -6.69 -9.00
CA ARG A 295 14.73 -6.26 -10.39
C ARG A 295 14.11 -7.39 -11.22
N LYS A 296 14.58 -8.62 -11.04
CA LYS A 296 13.98 -9.79 -11.72
C LYS A 296 12.55 -10.02 -11.22
N LEU A 297 12.30 -9.91 -9.92
CA LEU A 297 10.97 -10.07 -9.36
C LEU A 297 10.01 -8.97 -9.83
N VAL A 298 10.46 -7.71 -9.92
CA VAL A 298 9.67 -6.59 -10.48
C VAL A 298 9.26 -6.85 -11.93
N ALA A 299 10.16 -7.45 -12.73
CA ALA A 299 9.92 -7.78 -14.13
C ALA A 299 9.15 -9.09 -14.34
N ALA A 300 9.04 -9.93 -13.31
CA ALA A 300 8.46 -11.26 -13.41
C ALA A 300 6.94 -11.22 -13.63
N GLY A 301 6.46 -12.02 -14.58
CA GLY A 301 5.04 -12.33 -14.75
C GLY A 301 4.51 -13.21 -13.61
N PRO A 302 3.18 -13.40 -13.53
CA PRO A 302 2.56 -14.18 -12.45
C PRO A 302 3.14 -15.59 -12.29
N GLU A 303 3.46 -16.27 -13.40
CA GLU A 303 4.01 -17.63 -13.42
C GLU A 303 5.46 -17.72 -12.89
N GLU A 304 6.23 -16.65 -13.08
CA GLU A 304 7.65 -16.60 -12.71
C GLU A 304 7.88 -16.05 -11.29
N ARG A 305 6.86 -15.40 -10.71
CA ARG A 305 6.99 -14.70 -9.41
C ARG A 305 7.43 -15.59 -8.27
N ALA A 306 6.97 -16.84 -8.23
CA ALA A 306 7.34 -17.76 -7.16
C ALA A 306 8.85 -18.04 -7.15
N SER A 307 9.43 -18.33 -8.32
CA SER A 307 10.86 -18.57 -8.46
C SER A 307 11.69 -17.30 -8.24
N ALA A 308 11.22 -16.16 -8.74
CA ALA A 308 11.87 -14.87 -8.54
C ALA A 308 11.83 -14.43 -7.06
N SER A 309 10.73 -14.66 -6.35
CA SER A 309 10.61 -14.42 -4.90
C SER A 309 11.58 -15.28 -4.10
N ALA A 310 11.70 -16.57 -4.44
CA ALA A 310 12.67 -17.46 -3.81
C ALA A 310 14.12 -16.99 -4.02
N ALA A 311 14.43 -16.41 -5.19
CA ALA A 311 15.75 -15.83 -5.45
C ALA A 311 16.03 -14.59 -4.59
N VAL A 312 15.02 -13.75 -4.31
CA VAL A 312 15.13 -12.64 -3.37
C VAL A 312 15.38 -13.14 -1.95
N ASP A 313 14.63 -14.14 -1.50
CA ASP A 313 14.84 -14.74 -0.17
C ASP A 313 16.24 -15.34 -0.04
N ALA A 314 16.74 -16.02 -1.09
CA ALA A 314 18.09 -16.56 -1.10
C ALA A 314 19.18 -15.48 -1.04
N SER A 315 18.97 -14.31 -1.66
CA SER A 315 19.91 -13.18 -1.64
C SER A 315 20.04 -12.53 -0.26
N LEU A 316 19.01 -12.64 0.60
CA LEU A 316 19.04 -12.18 1.99
C LEU A 316 19.86 -13.11 2.91
N GLY A 317 20.14 -14.34 2.48
CA GLY A 317 21.09 -15.28 3.08
C GLY A 317 20.95 -15.42 4.59
N GLU A 318 22.02 -15.01 5.30
CA GLU A 318 22.14 -15.14 6.74
C GLU A 318 21.11 -14.34 7.56
N LEU A 319 20.43 -13.35 6.98
CA LEU A 319 19.43 -12.54 7.69
C LEU A 319 18.14 -13.32 7.96
N LYS A 320 17.96 -14.50 7.33
CA LYS A 320 16.78 -15.36 7.48
C LYS A 320 15.44 -14.61 7.33
N LEU A 321 15.44 -13.54 6.56
CA LEU A 321 14.25 -12.78 6.22
C LEU A 321 13.60 -13.45 5.02
N SER A 322 12.39 -13.97 5.19
CA SER A 322 11.54 -14.39 4.08
C SER A 322 10.50 -13.34 3.85
N ALA A 323 10.49 -12.74 2.69
CA ALA A 323 9.55 -11.67 2.38
C ALA A 323 8.21 -12.18 1.86
N GLN A 324 8.09 -13.47 1.47
CA GLN A 324 6.88 -14.08 0.92
C GLN A 324 6.13 -13.20 -0.10
N TYR A 325 6.89 -12.53 -0.98
CA TYR A 325 6.32 -11.57 -1.94
C TYR A 325 5.26 -12.20 -2.85
N ALA A 326 5.51 -13.39 -3.39
CA ALA A 326 4.61 -14.00 -4.36
C ALA A 326 3.19 -14.25 -3.81
N PRO A 327 2.98 -14.92 -2.67
CA PRO A 327 1.64 -15.11 -2.11
C PRO A 327 0.99 -13.79 -1.67
N PHE A 328 1.78 -12.83 -1.20
CA PHE A 328 1.28 -11.51 -0.84
C PHE A 328 0.73 -10.77 -2.06
N LEU A 329 1.48 -10.75 -3.18
CA LEU A 329 1.08 -10.07 -4.40
C LEU A 329 -0.12 -10.73 -5.06
N ALA A 330 -0.19 -12.06 -5.06
CA ALA A 330 -1.36 -12.78 -5.55
C ALA A 330 -2.63 -12.33 -4.79
N SER A 331 -2.56 -12.25 -3.47
CA SER A 331 -3.68 -11.75 -2.67
C SER A 331 -3.95 -10.25 -2.85
N TYR A 332 -2.95 -9.44 -3.21
CA TYR A 332 -3.17 -8.03 -3.55
C TYR A 332 -3.88 -7.86 -4.90
N GLU A 333 -3.54 -8.65 -5.91
CA GLU A 333 -4.17 -8.58 -7.24
C GLU A 333 -5.68 -8.89 -7.20
N GLU A 334 -6.13 -9.61 -6.18
CA GLU A 334 -7.56 -9.80 -5.88
C GLU A 334 -8.30 -8.48 -5.64
N THR A 335 -7.60 -7.43 -5.19
CA THR A 335 -8.22 -6.10 -4.98
C THR A 335 -8.78 -5.53 -6.28
N GLY A 336 -8.02 -5.63 -7.37
CA GLY A 336 -8.49 -5.20 -8.69
C GLY A 336 -9.69 -6.01 -9.17
N LEU A 337 -9.66 -7.33 -8.96
CA LEU A 337 -10.77 -8.23 -9.29
C LEU A 337 -12.05 -7.86 -8.53
N VAL A 338 -11.95 -7.59 -7.23
CA VAL A 338 -13.12 -7.22 -6.41
C VAL A 338 -13.70 -5.88 -6.82
N LEU A 339 -12.87 -4.90 -7.17
CA LEU A 339 -13.34 -3.63 -7.71
C LEU A 339 -14.04 -3.79 -9.06
N ASP A 340 -13.56 -4.69 -9.94
CA ASP A 340 -14.25 -5.04 -11.18
C ASP A 340 -15.63 -5.64 -10.90
N LEU A 341 -15.71 -6.61 -9.97
CA LEU A 341 -16.98 -7.23 -9.58
C LEU A 341 -17.99 -6.20 -9.04
N LEU A 342 -17.55 -5.29 -8.18
CA LEU A 342 -18.42 -4.23 -7.64
C LEU A 342 -18.87 -3.27 -8.74
N THR A 343 -17.98 -2.93 -9.68
CA THR A 343 -18.29 -2.06 -10.83
C THR A 343 -19.27 -2.72 -11.79
N ASP A 344 -19.10 -4.01 -12.07
CA ASP A 344 -20.00 -4.79 -12.92
C ASP A 344 -21.38 -4.92 -12.29
N LEU A 345 -21.45 -5.19 -10.99
CA LEU A 345 -22.71 -5.21 -10.24
C LEU A 345 -23.43 -3.86 -10.28
N ALA A 346 -22.68 -2.77 -10.15
CA ALA A 346 -23.22 -1.42 -10.24
C ALA A 346 -23.79 -1.10 -11.63
N SER A 347 -23.11 -1.55 -12.68
CA SER A 347 -23.49 -1.28 -14.08
C SER A 347 -24.61 -2.20 -14.58
N GLY A 348 -25.01 -3.21 -13.81
CA GLY A 348 -25.97 -4.22 -14.25
C GLY A 348 -25.43 -5.15 -15.34
N GLY A 349 -24.08 -5.23 -15.44
CA GLY A 349 -23.41 -6.00 -16.49
C GLY A 349 -23.57 -7.52 -16.31
N GLU A 350 -23.75 -8.20 -17.42
CA GLU A 350 -23.70 -9.67 -17.52
C GLU A 350 -22.32 -10.09 -18.04
N HIS A 351 -21.25 -9.61 -17.39
CA HIS A 351 -19.92 -10.06 -17.78
C HIS A 351 -19.65 -11.49 -17.27
N PRO A 352 -18.84 -12.29 -17.98
CA PRO A 352 -18.45 -13.61 -17.52
C PRO A 352 -17.71 -13.48 -16.17
N LEU A 353 -18.14 -14.29 -15.20
CA LEU A 353 -17.55 -14.27 -13.86
C LEU A 353 -16.08 -14.71 -13.92
N PRO A 354 -15.19 -14.00 -13.24
CA PRO A 354 -13.80 -14.41 -13.14
C PRO A 354 -13.63 -15.78 -12.46
N THR A 355 -12.49 -16.41 -12.68
CA THR A 355 -12.15 -17.68 -12.01
C THR A 355 -12.20 -17.53 -10.49
N GLY A 356 -12.80 -18.50 -9.81
CA GLY A 356 -12.97 -18.47 -8.34
C GLY A 356 -14.21 -17.72 -7.86
N VAL A 357 -14.98 -17.10 -8.77
CA VAL A 357 -16.24 -16.44 -8.43
C VAL A 357 -17.41 -17.34 -8.78
N THR A 358 -18.30 -17.54 -7.82
CA THR A 358 -19.60 -18.22 -8.00
C THR A 358 -20.72 -17.25 -7.71
N LYS A 359 -21.81 -17.35 -8.48
CA LYS A 359 -23.01 -16.52 -8.34
C LYS A 359 -24.20 -17.40 -8.03
N ASN A 360 -24.97 -17.01 -7.01
CA ASN A 360 -26.30 -17.53 -6.79
C ASN A 360 -27.31 -16.36 -6.77
N GLU A 361 -28.58 -16.64 -6.50
CA GLU A 361 -29.64 -15.63 -6.52
C GLU A 361 -29.46 -14.50 -5.49
N LYS A 362 -28.67 -14.72 -4.43
CA LYS A 362 -28.56 -13.81 -3.28
C LYS A 362 -27.19 -13.15 -3.15
N GLN A 363 -26.14 -13.77 -3.71
CA GLN A 363 -24.77 -13.34 -3.48
C GLN A 363 -23.81 -13.78 -4.58
N LEU A 364 -22.72 -13.03 -4.72
CA LEU A 364 -21.49 -13.48 -5.30
C LEU A 364 -20.59 -13.99 -4.19
N GLU A 365 -19.95 -15.12 -4.44
CA GLU A 365 -18.95 -15.69 -3.55
C GLU A 365 -17.65 -15.81 -4.31
N TYR A 366 -16.61 -15.20 -3.78
CA TYR A 366 -15.25 -15.33 -4.26
C TYR A 366 -14.42 -16.11 -3.25
N VAL A 367 -13.75 -17.15 -3.72
CA VAL A 367 -12.82 -17.94 -2.90
C VAL A 367 -11.43 -17.74 -3.49
N ASN A 368 -10.53 -17.18 -2.70
CA ASN A 368 -9.17 -16.94 -3.13
C ASN A 368 -8.30 -18.22 -3.10
N ALA A 369 -7.07 -18.09 -3.61
CA ALA A 369 -6.13 -19.20 -3.67
C ALA A 369 -5.72 -19.75 -2.27
N GLN A 370 -5.92 -18.97 -1.21
CA GLN A 370 -5.69 -19.36 0.19
C GLN A 370 -6.93 -20.02 0.83
N GLY A 371 -8.05 -20.14 0.09
CA GLY A 371 -9.30 -20.67 0.60
C GLY A 371 -10.13 -19.66 1.42
N GLU A 372 -9.74 -18.40 1.44
CA GLU A 372 -10.51 -17.35 2.11
C GLU A 372 -11.73 -16.98 1.27
N ARG A 373 -12.87 -16.83 1.92
CA ARG A 373 -14.16 -16.60 1.29
C ARG A 373 -14.59 -15.15 1.48
N LEU A 374 -14.89 -14.47 0.38
CA LEU A 374 -15.52 -13.16 0.33
C LEU A 374 -16.94 -13.29 -0.22
N VAL A 375 -17.92 -12.75 0.49
CA VAL A 375 -19.34 -12.76 0.09
C VAL A 375 -19.80 -11.34 -0.21
N ILE A 376 -20.31 -11.13 -1.41
CA ILE A 376 -20.87 -9.84 -1.85
C ILE A 376 -22.37 -10.05 -2.10
N PRO A 377 -23.26 -9.43 -1.32
CA PRO A 377 -24.70 -9.55 -1.50
C PRO A 377 -25.17 -9.02 -2.86
N LEU A 378 -26.17 -9.67 -3.46
CA LEU A 378 -26.83 -9.23 -4.68
C LEU A 378 -28.18 -8.59 -4.39
N ALA A 379 -28.60 -7.64 -5.24
CA ALA A 379 -29.95 -7.13 -5.22
C ALA A 379 -30.93 -8.30 -5.44
N GLN A 380 -31.91 -8.44 -4.55
CA GLN A 380 -33.00 -9.38 -4.82
C GLN A 380 -33.87 -8.76 -5.93
N PRO A 381 -34.32 -9.54 -6.93
CA PRO A 381 -35.31 -9.06 -7.87
C PRO A 381 -36.54 -8.63 -7.06
N GLN A 382 -36.96 -7.39 -7.26
CA GLN A 382 -38.17 -6.81 -6.66
C GLN A 382 -39.41 -7.45 -7.24
#